data_8b1f6e3cac3fa24e923d1c58ffe24cde
#
_entry.id   8b1f6e3cac3fa24e923d1c58ffe24cde
#
_cell.length_a   1.000
_cell.length_b   1.000
_cell.length_c   1.000
_cell.angle_alpha   90.00
_cell.angle_beta   90.00
_cell.angle_gamma   90.00
#
_symmetry.space_group_name_H-M   'P 1'
#
loop_
_entity.id
_entity.type
_entity.pdbx_description
1 polymer ?
#
loop_
_entity_poly.entity_id
_entity_poly.type
_entity_poly.pdbx_seq_one_letter_code
_entity_poly.pdbx_strand_id
1 'polypeptide(L)'
;MYENGFLDPAYITPEEQQILDGNIAVQKNLYTSKQDFVVESDKFLEHSEDDITLRRHTRFVDFPKHKHDYVEIFYCLSGSVTHVINEEEICLRPGELLFMNQHIEHAVIACGQEDLGINIIIRPAYFQNILTLINKDNILADFIINALEGDSCVGQYLYFTVSDNPCIQNLI
;
A
#
# COMPACT_ATOMS: atom_id res chain seq x y z
N MET A 1 -5.56 -14.86 10.64
CA MET A 1 -4.68 -14.71 11.85
C MET A 1 -3.29 -14.42 11.31
N TYR A 2 -2.73 -13.24 11.57
CA TYR A 2 -1.40 -12.91 11.08
C TYR A 2 -0.36 -13.84 11.69
N GLU A 3 0.62 -14.26 10.89
CA GLU A 3 1.70 -15.15 11.33
C GLU A 3 2.49 -14.50 12.48
N ASN A 4 2.98 -15.32 13.42
CA ASN A 4 3.87 -14.85 14.46
C ASN A 4 5.11 -14.20 13.83
N GLY A 5 5.34 -12.92 14.11
CA GLY A 5 6.44 -12.13 13.53
C GLY A 5 6.04 -11.18 12.41
N PHE A 6 4.75 -11.06 12.05
CA PHE A 6 4.31 -10.17 10.96
C PHE A 6 4.85 -8.73 11.07
N LEU A 7 5.00 -8.20 12.29
CA LEU A 7 5.55 -6.86 12.56
C LEU A 7 7.03 -6.88 12.97
N ASP A 8 7.70 -8.04 12.93
CA ASP A 8 9.12 -8.16 13.28
C ASP A 8 9.99 -7.99 12.02
N PRO A 9 10.91 -7.00 11.95
CA PRO A 9 11.83 -6.84 10.83
C PRO A 9 12.71 -8.07 10.57
N ALA A 10 12.99 -8.87 11.60
CA ALA A 10 13.78 -10.11 11.46
C ALA A 10 13.01 -11.24 10.74
N TYR A 11 11.68 -11.18 10.69
CA TYR A 11 10.88 -12.16 9.96
C TYR A 11 11.07 -11.97 8.45
N ILE A 12 11.38 -13.06 7.76
CA ILE A 12 11.54 -13.12 6.30
C ILE A 12 10.36 -13.90 5.72
N THR A 13 9.64 -13.29 4.80
CA THR A 13 8.53 -13.97 4.11
C THR A 13 9.07 -15.02 3.12
N PRO A 14 8.26 -16.01 2.70
CA PRO A 14 8.68 -16.98 1.68
C PRO A 14 9.13 -16.34 0.36
N GLU A 15 8.48 -15.23 -0.05
CA GLU A 15 8.88 -14.47 -1.24
C GLU A 15 10.23 -13.77 -1.04
N GLU A 16 10.41 -13.10 0.10
CA GLU A 16 11.68 -12.46 0.45
C GLU A 16 12.83 -13.46 0.54
N GLN A 17 12.58 -14.68 1.06
CA GLN A 17 13.60 -15.72 1.09
C GLN A 17 14.05 -16.12 -0.32
N GLN A 18 13.13 -16.25 -1.28
CA GLN A 18 13.48 -16.55 -2.67
C GLN A 18 14.27 -15.42 -3.33
N ILE A 19 13.98 -14.16 -2.96
CA ILE A 19 14.75 -13.00 -3.42
C ILE A 19 16.18 -13.07 -2.85
N LEU A 20 16.34 -13.34 -1.57
CA LEU A 20 17.65 -13.51 -0.92
C LEU A 20 18.44 -14.72 -1.46
N ASP A 21 17.74 -15.77 -1.90
CA ASP A 21 18.33 -16.95 -2.53
C ASP A 21 18.73 -16.73 -4.01
N GLY A 22 18.49 -15.51 -4.56
CA GLY A 22 19.00 -15.11 -5.87
C GLY A 22 17.95 -14.70 -6.90
N ASN A 23 16.66 -14.63 -6.55
CA ASN A 23 15.67 -14.01 -7.42
C ASN A 23 15.90 -12.49 -7.47
N ILE A 24 16.00 -11.96 -8.70
CA ILE A 24 16.30 -10.52 -8.93
C ILE A 24 15.05 -9.66 -9.15
N ALA A 25 13.86 -10.22 -9.02
CA ALA A 25 12.60 -9.55 -9.25
C ALA A 25 11.46 -10.15 -8.44
N VAL A 26 10.42 -9.38 -8.18
CA VAL A 26 9.18 -9.87 -7.58
C VAL A 26 8.50 -10.88 -8.50
N GLN A 27 7.83 -11.87 -7.90
CA GLN A 27 7.08 -12.86 -8.64
C GLN A 27 5.72 -12.32 -9.05
N LYS A 28 5.62 -11.80 -10.27
CA LYS A 28 4.41 -11.13 -10.78
C LYS A 28 3.12 -11.95 -10.59
N ASN A 29 3.18 -13.27 -10.72
CA ASN A 29 2.03 -14.15 -10.57
C ASN A 29 1.42 -14.18 -9.15
N LEU A 30 2.18 -13.77 -8.12
CA LEU A 30 1.66 -13.60 -6.76
C LEU A 30 0.75 -12.38 -6.63
N TYR A 31 0.84 -11.43 -7.56
CA TYR A 31 0.20 -10.12 -7.50
C TYR A 31 -0.91 -9.94 -8.52
N THR A 32 -0.78 -10.58 -9.68
CA THR A 32 -1.74 -10.41 -10.78
C THR A 32 -1.81 -11.64 -11.68
N SER A 33 -2.96 -11.85 -12.25
CA SER A 33 -3.22 -12.80 -13.34
C SER A 33 -3.26 -12.12 -14.72
N LYS A 34 -3.16 -10.76 -14.75
CA LYS A 34 -3.26 -9.94 -15.96
C LYS A 34 -1.90 -9.80 -16.67
N GLN A 35 -1.97 -9.43 -17.96
CA GLN A 35 -0.78 -9.12 -18.75
C GLN A 35 -0.09 -7.85 -18.24
N ASP A 36 -0.86 -6.79 -17.98
CA ASP A 36 -0.40 -5.56 -17.36
C ASP A 36 -0.15 -5.78 -15.86
N PHE A 37 0.78 -5.01 -15.26
CA PHE A 37 1.04 -5.12 -13.85
C PHE A 37 0.03 -4.30 -13.05
N VAL A 38 -1.19 -4.82 -12.96
CA VAL A 38 -2.23 -4.34 -12.05
C VAL A 38 -2.32 -5.32 -10.89
N VAL A 39 -1.89 -4.92 -9.71
CA VAL A 39 -1.97 -5.73 -8.48
C VAL A 39 -3.44 -5.89 -8.10
N GLU A 40 -3.87 -7.14 -7.94
CA GLU A 40 -5.28 -7.51 -7.77
C GLU A 40 -5.57 -7.77 -6.28
N SER A 41 -6.62 -7.11 -5.76
CA SER A 41 -7.08 -7.29 -4.37
C SER A 41 -7.44 -8.75 -4.06
N ASP A 42 -7.98 -9.47 -5.04
CA ASP A 42 -8.35 -10.89 -4.92
C ASP A 42 -7.16 -11.83 -4.68
N LYS A 43 -5.93 -11.36 -4.88
CA LYS A 43 -4.71 -12.12 -4.53
C LYS A 43 -4.42 -12.14 -3.02
N PHE A 44 -5.02 -11.22 -2.26
CA PHE A 44 -4.73 -11.01 -0.84
C PHE A 44 -5.94 -11.12 0.06
N LEU A 45 -7.15 -10.94 -0.47
CA LEU A 45 -8.39 -11.10 0.27
C LEU A 45 -8.83 -12.55 0.16
N GLU A 46 -8.88 -13.25 1.30
CA GLU A 46 -9.17 -14.70 1.37
C GLU A 46 -10.61 -15.01 0.97
N HIS A 47 -11.55 -14.10 1.27
CA HIS A 47 -12.96 -14.25 0.96
C HIS A 47 -13.50 -13.08 0.13
N SER A 48 -14.50 -13.37 -0.70
CA SER A 48 -15.13 -12.33 -1.55
C SER A 48 -15.83 -11.23 -0.76
N GLU A 49 -16.21 -11.52 0.48
CA GLU A 49 -16.84 -10.58 1.42
C GLU A 49 -15.85 -9.73 2.22
N ASP A 50 -14.55 -10.04 2.16
CA ASP A 50 -13.53 -9.26 2.83
C ASP A 50 -13.28 -7.96 2.06
N ASP A 51 -13.37 -6.82 2.74
CA ASP A 51 -13.14 -5.51 2.15
C ASP A 51 -11.75 -4.96 2.44
N ILE A 52 -11.10 -5.43 3.50
CA ILE A 52 -9.82 -4.92 4.00
C ILE A 52 -8.90 -6.06 4.37
N THR A 53 -7.61 -5.93 3.98
CA THR A 53 -6.55 -6.81 4.46
C THR A 53 -5.24 -6.05 4.66
N LEU A 54 -4.31 -6.66 5.40
CA LEU A 54 -2.97 -6.13 5.62
C LEU A 54 -1.94 -7.03 4.95
N ARG A 55 -0.93 -6.42 4.36
CA ARG A 55 0.20 -7.12 3.77
C ARG A 55 1.50 -6.40 4.08
N ARG A 56 2.56 -7.13 4.44
CA ARG A 56 3.91 -6.55 4.47
C ARG A 56 4.34 -6.21 3.04
N HIS A 57 4.99 -5.07 2.89
CA HIS A 57 5.67 -4.76 1.65
C HIS A 57 6.87 -5.68 1.44
N THR A 58 7.08 -6.17 0.22
CA THR A 58 8.18 -7.06 -0.13
C THR A 58 9.50 -6.28 -0.19
N ARG A 59 10.49 -6.74 0.57
CA ARG A 59 11.81 -6.11 0.70
C ARG A 59 12.84 -6.74 -0.24
N PHE A 60 14.06 -6.18 -0.27
CA PHE A 60 15.29 -6.68 -0.90
C PHE A 60 15.30 -6.62 -2.44
N VAL A 61 14.28 -6.09 -3.06
CA VAL A 61 14.18 -5.95 -4.52
C VAL A 61 13.32 -4.72 -4.85
N ASP A 62 13.62 -4.08 -5.99
CA ASP A 62 12.73 -3.04 -6.50
C ASP A 62 11.37 -3.63 -6.85
N PHE A 63 10.30 -3.01 -6.33
CA PHE A 63 8.96 -3.34 -6.76
C PHE A 63 8.64 -2.50 -8.01
N PRO A 64 8.49 -3.14 -9.17
CA PRO A 64 8.41 -2.42 -10.44
C PRO A 64 7.13 -1.59 -10.55
N LYS A 65 7.11 -0.68 -11.50
CA LYS A 65 5.99 0.20 -11.78
C LYS A 65 4.70 -0.58 -12.01
N HIS A 66 3.66 -0.25 -11.26
CA HIS A 66 2.38 -0.97 -11.23
C HIS A 66 1.23 -0.06 -10.81
N LYS A 67 0.02 -0.56 -11.00
CA LYS A 67 -1.26 -0.01 -10.48
C LYS A 67 -1.91 -1.04 -9.58
N HIS A 68 -3.01 -0.64 -8.94
CA HIS A 68 -3.88 -1.52 -8.15
C HIS A 68 -5.32 -1.52 -8.69
N ASP A 69 -6.12 -2.50 -8.30
CA ASP A 69 -7.59 -2.45 -8.43
C ASP A 69 -8.27 -2.05 -7.10
N TYR A 70 -7.48 -1.51 -6.14
CA TYR A 70 -7.91 -1.16 -4.80
C TYR A 70 -7.30 0.18 -4.35
N VAL A 71 -7.79 0.71 -3.24
CA VAL A 71 -7.14 1.81 -2.52
C VAL A 71 -6.09 1.21 -1.59
N GLU A 72 -4.86 1.69 -1.69
CA GLU A 72 -3.76 1.32 -0.80
C GLU A 72 -3.48 2.43 0.19
N ILE A 73 -3.40 2.06 1.48
CA ILE A 73 -2.79 2.92 2.50
C ILE A 73 -1.48 2.27 2.89
N PHE A 74 -0.38 2.89 2.51
CA PHE A 74 0.95 2.44 2.91
C PHE A 74 1.33 3.09 4.24
N TYR A 75 1.74 2.30 5.22
CA TYR A 75 2.26 2.74 6.50
C TYR A 75 3.72 2.31 6.67
N CYS A 76 4.61 3.26 6.93
CA CYS A 76 5.99 2.95 7.28
C CYS A 76 6.09 2.66 8.78
N LEU A 77 6.35 1.40 9.15
CA LEU A 77 6.45 0.97 10.55
C LEU A 77 7.86 1.18 11.11
N SER A 78 8.90 0.84 10.34
CA SER A 78 10.30 1.04 10.72
C SER A 78 11.19 1.33 9.52
N GLY A 79 12.38 1.87 9.74
CA GLY A 79 13.34 2.22 8.69
C GLY A 79 12.85 3.33 7.77
N SER A 80 12.89 3.10 6.46
CA SER A 80 12.37 4.03 5.47
C SER A 80 11.96 3.29 4.19
N VAL A 81 10.89 3.73 3.53
CA VAL A 81 10.44 3.17 2.26
C VAL A 81 10.21 4.28 1.25
N THR A 82 10.83 4.16 0.08
CA THR A 82 10.74 5.17 -0.98
C THR A 82 9.84 4.69 -2.10
N HIS A 83 8.73 5.40 -2.31
CA HIS A 83 7.85 5.27 -3.46
C HIS A 83 8.27 6.24 -4.55
N VAL A 84 8.16 5.82 -5.82
CA VAL A 84 8.38 6.67 -6.99
C VAL A 84 7.05 6.88 -7.69
N ILE A 85 6.55 8.11 -7.67
CA ILE A 85 5.25 8.52 -8.22
C ILE A 85 5.47 9.69 -9.17
N ASN A 86 5.07 9.56 -10.43
CA ASN A 86 5.27 10.61 -11.44
C ASN A 86 6.73 11.10 -11.53
N GLU A 87 7.69 10.18 -11.42
CA GLU A 87 9.14 10.45 -11.41
C GLU A 87 9.66 11.18 -10.16
N GLU A 88 8.82 11.43 -9.16
CA GLU A 88 9.19 12.00 -7.88
C GLU A 88 9.33 10.91 -6.82
N GLU A 89 10.38 11.03 -5.99
CA GLU A 89 10.62 10.14 -4.86
C GLU A 89 9.93 10.66 -3.60
N ILE A 90 9.11 9.81 -2.99
CA ILE A 90 8.45 10.06 -1.70
C ILE A 90 9.03 9.05 -0.71
N CYS A 91 9.93 9.52 0.15
CA CYS A 91 10.54 8.70 1.18
C CYS A 91 9.72 8.77 2.47
N LEU A 92 9.01 7.69 2.79
CA LEU A 92 8.26 7.57 4.03
C LEU A 92 9.18 7.13 5.18
N ARG A 93 8.97 7.76 6.34
CA ARG A 93 9.63 7.46 7.61
C ARG A 93 8.65 6.81 8.59
N PRO A 94 9.13 6.22 9.71
CA PRO A 94 8.25 5.57 10.67
C PRO A 94 7.12 6.50 11.16
N GLY A 95 5.90 5.98 11.11
CA GLY A 95 4.69 6.72 11.48
C GLY A 95 4.05 7.53 10.35
N GLU A 96 4.63 7.55 9.16
CA GLU A 96 4.06 8.26 8.01
C GLU A 96 3.18 7.36 7.15
N LEU A 97 2.20 7.98 6.47
CA LEU A 97 1.19 7.32 5.67
C LEU A 97 1.14 7.88 4.25
N LEU A 98 0.99 6.98 3.29
CA LEU A 98 0.75 7.32 1.89
C LEU A 98 -0.53 6.63 1.43
N PHE A 99 -1.56 7.41 1.11
CA PHE A 99 -2.82 6.94 0.54
C PHE A 99 -2.72 7.00 -0.98
N MET A 100 -3.02 5.91 -1.65
CA MET A 100 -2.98 5.79 -3.11
C MET A 100 -4.28 5.16 -3.61
N ASN A 101 -4.90 5.79 -4.60
CA ASN A 101 -6.06 5.20 -5.24
C ASN A 101 -5.67 4.28 -6.41
N GLN A 102 -6.63 3.58 -7.01
CA GLN A 102 -6.39 2.61 -8.08
C GLN A 102 -5.90 3.23 -9.40
N HIS A 103 -5.94 4.55 -9.54
CA HIS A 103 -5.56 5.23 -10.80
C HIS A 103 -4.08 5.59 -10.85
N ILE A 104 -3.44 5.66 -9.69
CA ILE A 104 -2.01 6.02 -9.63
C ILE A 104 -1.13 4.85 -10.05
N GLU A 105 -0.07 5.18 -10.77
CA GLU A 105 1.00 4.25 -11.11
C GLU A 105 2.25 4.62 -10.33
N HIS A 106 2.81 3.66 -9.61
CA HIS A 106 3.98 3.87 -8.79
C HIS A 106 4.92 2.67 -8.78
N ALA A 107 6.16 2.91 -8.37
CA ALA A 107 7.15 1.89 -8.07
C ALA A 107 7.66 2.07 -6.63
N VAL A 108 8.33 1.05 -6.08
CA VAL A 108 8.97 1.16 -4.77
C VAL A 108 10.42 0.72 -4.89
N ILE A 109 11.33 1.54 -4.36
CA ILE A 109 12.77 1.23 -4.34
C ILE A 109 13.03 0.10 -3.33
N ALA A 110 13.99 -0.76 -3.66
CA ALA A 110 14.37 -1.88 -2.81
C ALA A 110 14.64 -1.45 -1.36
N CYS A 111 13.99 -2.11 -0.43
CA CYS A 111 14.13 -1.88 1.00
C CYS A 111 15.13 -2.87 1.62
N GLY A 112 15.76 -2.45 2.72
CA GLY A 112 16.61 -3.31 3.55
C GLY A 112 15.83 -4.08 4.61
N GLN A 113 16.56 -4.83 5.45
CA GLN A 113 15.95 -5.69 6.48
C GLN A 113 15.18 -4.88 7.53
N GLU A 114 15.69 -3.72 7.93
CA GLU A 114 15.08 -2.87 8.96
C GLU A 114 13.93 -2.00 8.44
N ASP A 115 13.75 -1.96 7.11
CA ASP A 115 12.71 -1.17 6.46
C ASP A 115 11.42 -1.99 6.40
N LEU A 116 10.44 -1.62 7.19
CA LEU A 116 9.18 -2.34 7.28
C LEU A 116 7.99 -1.44 6.89
N GLY A 117 7.43 -1.74 5.75
CA GLY A 117 6.19 -1.15 5.26
C GLY A 117 5.00 -2.10 5.37
N ILE A 118 3.84 -1.57 5.69
CA ILE A 118 2.58 -2.28 5.76
C ILE A 118 1.61 -1.68 4.74
N ASN A 119 1.14 -2.51 3.83
CA ASN A 119 0.09 -2.16 2.88
C ASN A 119 -1.27 -2.53 3.50
N ILE A 120 -2.13 -1.54 3.68
CA ILE A 120 -3.54 -1.71 4.03
C ILE A 120 -4.29 -1.67 2.71
N ILE A 121 -4.82 -2.79 2.29
CA ILE A 121 -5.50 -2.99 1.00
C ILE A 121 -6.99 -2.89 1.26
N ILE A 122 -7.67 -1.96 0.56
CA ILE A 122 -9.10 -1.67 0.78
C ILE A 122 -9.83 -1.67 -0.55
N ARG A 123 -10.86 -2.52 -0.68
CA ARG A 123 -11.71 -2.50 -1.88
C ARG A 123 -12.42 -1.14 -2.01
N PRO A 124 -12.47 -0.53 -3.21
CA PRO A 124 -13.14 0.76 -3.39
C PRO A 124 -14.60 0.76 -2.93
N ALA A 125 -15.32 -0.34 -3.09
CA ALA A 125 -16.72 -0.49 -2.65
C ALA A 125 -16.92 -0.23 -1.14
N TYR A 126 -15.91 -0.49 -0.30
CA TYR A 126 -15.96 -0.21 1.13
C TYR A 126 -16.22 1.27 1.43
N PHE A 127 -15.64 2.16 0.62
CA PHE A 127 -15.79 3.59 0.80
C PHE A 127 -17.17 4.15 0.46
N GLN A 128 -18.00 3.44 -0.31
CA GLN A 128 -19.37 3.87 -0.63
C GLN A 128 -20.20 4.10 0.64
N ASN A 129 -20.01 3.24 1.66
CA ASN A 129 -20.69 3.37 2.93
C ASN A 129 -20.11 4.51 3.80
N ILE A 130 -18.79 4.72 3.72
CA ILE A 130 -18.08 5.72 4.50
C ILE A 130 -18.39 7.14 4.01
N LEU A 131 -18.58 7.35 2.72
CA LEU A 131 -18.90 8.67 2.14
C LEU A 131 -20.15 9.32 2.73
N THR A 132 -21.08 8.52 3.23
CA THR A 132 -22.29 9.05 3.90
C THR A 132 -21.98 9.64 5.28
N LEU A 133 -20.84 9.28 5.88
CA LEU A 133 -20.41 9.66 7.23
C LEU A 133 -19.35 10.76 7.24
N ILE A 134 -18.66 10.97 6.11
CA ILE A 134 -17.57 11.95 6.01
C ILE A 134 -18.17 13.31 5.59
N ASN A 135 -17.73 14.38 6.27
CA ASN A 135 -18.03 15.75 5.81
C ASN A 135 -17.38 15.97 4.43
N LYS A 136 -18.18 16.37 3.43
CA LYS A 136 -17.76 16.51 2.03
C LYS A 136 -16.74 17.62 1.77
N ASP A 137 -16.51 18.49 2.72
CA ASP A 137 -15.62 19.65 2.56
C ASP A 137 -14.21 19.37 3.12
N ASN A 138 -13.61 18.22 2.79
CA ASN A 138 -12.24 17.92 3.19
C ASN A 138 -11.51 17.07 2.13
N ILE A 139 -10.17 17.16 2.15
CA ILE A 139 -9.27 16.51 1.18
C ILE A 139 -9.41 14.98 1.15
N LEU A 140 -9.75 14.34 2.28
CA LEU A 140 -9.95 12.89 2.34
C LEU A 140 -11.24 12.49 1.63
N ALA A 141 -12.31 13.28 1.77
CA ALA A 141 -13.56 13.05 1.04
C ALA A 141 -13.32 13.16 -0.48
N ASP A 142 -12.61 14.20 -0.92
CA ASP A 142 -12.25 14.38 -2.34
C ASP A 142 -11.42 13.21 -2.86
N PHE A 143 -10.43 12.73 -2.09
CA PHE A 143 -9.64 11.56 -2.44
C PHE A 143 -10.50 10.30 -2.61
N ILE A 144 -11.42 10.04 -1.67
CA ILE A 144 -12.32 8.88 -1.71
C ILE A 144 -13.29 8.98 -2.89
N ILE A 145 -13.87 10.16 -3.16
CA ILE A 145 -14.75 10.40 -4.31
C ILE A 145 -13.99 10.10 -5.60
N ASN A 146 -12.77 10.62 -5.75
CA ASN A 146 -11.93 10.36 -6.91
C ASN A 146 -11.58 8.87 -7.08
N ALA A 147 -11.38 8.16 -5.97
CA ALA A 147 -11.16 6.70 -5.99
C ALA A 147 -12.40 5.94 -6.52
N LEU A 148 -13.60 6.41 -6.22
CA LEU A 148 -14.85 5.75 -6.64
C LEU A 148 -15.29 6.13 -8.07
N GLU A 149 -15.11 7.38 -8.47
CA GLU A 149 -15.63 7.91 -9.74
C GLU A 149 -14.74 7.61 -10.96
N GLY A 150 -13.48 7.25 -10.74
CA GLY A 150 -12.65 6.62 -11.77
C GLY A 150 -12.02 7.52 -12.83
N ASP A 151 -12.11 8.85 -12.75
CA ASP A 151 -11.78 9.70 -13.89
C ASP A 151 -10.93 10.96 -13.60
N SER A 152 -10.27 11.08 -12.45
CA SER A 152 -9.49 12.28 -12.18
C SER A 152 -7.97 12.06 -12.21
N CYS A 153 -7.28 12.89 -12.99
CA CYS A 153 -5.82 13.03 -12.92
C CYS A 153 -5.34 13.81 -11.67
N VAL A 154 -6.28 14.25 -10.81
CA VAL A 154 -6.03 15.06 -9.62
C VAL A 154 -6.42 14.28 -8.38
N GLY A 155 -5.61 14.37 -7.31
CA GLY A 155 -5.92 13.72 -6.03
C GLY A 155 -5.75 12.20 -6.03
N GLN A 156 -4.79 11.69 -6.78
CA GLN A 156 -4.51 10.24 -6.88
C GLN A 156 -3.81 9.69 -5.64
N TYR A 157 -3.13 10.54 -4.85
CA TYR A 157 -2.50 10.16 -3.60
C TYR A 157 -2.52 11.31 -2.57
N LEU A 158 -2.43 10.94 -1.29
CA LEU A 158 -2.25 11.86 -0.16
C LEU A 158 -1.09 11.35 0.69
N TYR A 159 -0.14 12.23 1.01
CA TYR A 159 0.98 11.93 1.88
C TYR A 159 0.82 12.64 3.21
N PHE A 160 0.85 11.88 4.31
CA PHE A 160 0.67 12.38 5.67
C PHE A 160 1.93 12.19 6.50
N THR A 161 2.57 13.30 6.87
CA THR A 161 3.70 13.36 7.81
C THR A 161 3.17 13.50 9.24
N VAL A 162 2.59 12.44 9.77
CA VAL A 162 1.89 12.44 11.07
C VAL A 162 2.60 11.67 12.17
N SER A 163 3.87 11.36 11.97
CA SER A 163 4.73 10.65 12.94
C SER A 163 4.73 11.29 14.34
N ASP A 164 4.63 12.61 14.40
CA ASP A 164 4.64 13.38 15.66
C ASP A 164 3.26 13.53 16.31
N ASN A 165 2.21 12.97 15.70
CA ASN A 165 0.85 13.08 16.22
C ASN A 165 0.44 11.82 17.01
N PRO A 166 0.52 11.85 18.38
CA PRO A 166 0.24 10.67 19.19
C PRO A 166 -1.22 10.19 19.08
N CYS A 167 -2.16 11.09 18.76
CA CYS A 167 -3.55 10.69 18.58
C CYS A 167 -3.72 9.79 17.33
N ILE A 168 -3.00 10.09 16.25
CA ILE A 168 -3.05 9.29 15.03
C ILE A 168 -2.25 8.00 15.23
N GLN A 169 -1.05 8.07 15.81
CA GLN A 169 -0.20 6.90 16.04
C GLN A 169 -0.83 5.86 16.98
N ASN A 170 -1.74 6.25 17.87
CA ASN A 170 -2.48 5.33 18.74
C ASN A 170 -3.70 4.67 18.03
N LEU A 171 -4.06 5.11 16.83
CA LEU A 171 -5.16 4.53 16.04
C LEU A 171 -4.68 3.50 15.01
N ILE A 172 -3.39 3.47 14.74
CA ILE A 172 -2.73 2.56 13.79
C ILE A 172 -2.09 1.40 14.56
#